data_b6efe39f689509b17e8c794d6b3ed69e
#
_entry.id   b6efe39f689509b17e8c794d6b3ed69e
#
_cell.length_a   1.000
_cell.length_b   1.000
_cell.length_c   1.000
_cell.angle_alpha   90.00
_cell.angle_beta   90.00
_cell.angle_gamma   90.00
#
_symmetry.space_group_name_H-M   'P 1'
#
loop_
_entity.id
_entity.type
_entity.pdbx_description
1 polymer ?
#
loop_
_entity_poly.entity_id
_entity_poly.type
_entity_poly.pdbx_seq_one_letter_code
_entity_poly.pdbx_strand_id
1 'polypeptide(L)'
;ILSCLVGSEMCIRDSQGSEKAFELNDQKMLRNALPDDRRYTYEIREILKLIADKESLIEIKKDYGRAIVTGFMRIEGHATAFIASDCKHLGGAVDSESADKASDFFDLCSDKNMPIVSFVDTPGFMVGPDSEKEGAVRRMSNLFKSGSKLVSPLVAIFLRKGYGLGAQALVGGSLHKPAFTAAWPTGEFGGMGSVSYTQLTLPTIPTGLI
;
A
#
# COMPACT_ATOMS: atom_id res chain seq x y z
N ILE A 1 24.77 -3.75 25.97
CA ILE A 1 23.91 -4.84 25.45
C ILE A 1 22.60 -4.87 26.26
N LEU A 2 22.61 -4.78 27.61
CA LEU A 2 21.40 -4.78 28.43
C LEU A 2 20.52 -3.53 28.18
N SER A 3 21.11 -2.37 27.93
CA SER A 3 20.36 -1.12 27.64
C SER A 3 19.57 -1.17 26.33
N CYS A 4 20.05 -1.94 25.33
CA CYS A 4 19.32 -2.17 24.07
C CYS A 4 18.11 -3.10 24.28
N LEU A 5 18.21 -4.08 25.18
CA LEU A 5 17.12 -5.01 25.50
C LEU A 5 15.99 -4.30 26.26
N VAL A 6 16.33 -3.41 27.21
CA VAL A 6 15.35 -2.59 27.94
C VAL A 6 14.60 -1.65 26.99
N GLY A 7 15.28 -1.08 26.00
CA GLY A 7 14.64 -0.26 24.97
C GLY A 7 13.67 -1.06 24.08
N SER A 8 14.01 -2.30 23.74
CA SER A 8 13.12 -3.16 22.95
C SER A 8 11.89 -3.64 23.73
N GLU A 9 12.01 -3.92 25.02
CA GLU A 9 10.87 -4.26 25.88
C GLU A 9 9.92 -3.08 26.09
N MET A 10 10.43 -1.86 26.21
CA MET A 10 9.58 -0.67 26.26
C MET A 10 8.83 -0.47 24.95
N CYS A 11 9.46 -0.68 23.80
CA CYS A 11 8.79 -0.65 22.49
C CYS A 11 7.71 -1.73 22.36
N ILE A 12 7.94 -2.93 22.89
CA ILE A 12 6.96 -4.03 22.88
C ILE A 12 5.78 -3.71 23.80
N ARG A 13 6.02 -3.15 24.99
CA ARG A 13 4.94 -2.71 25.89
C ARG A 13 4.11 -1.58 25.29
N ASP A 14 4.75 -0.62 24.66
CA ASP A 14 4.03 0.46 23.96
C ASP A 14 3.24 -0.04 22.74
N SER A 15 3.63 -1.18 22.15
CA SER A 15 2.90 -1.79 21.05
C SER A 15 1.66 -2.58 21.49
N GLN A 16 1.58 -3.01 22.74
CA GLN A 16 0.48 -3.83 23.26
C GLN A 16 -0.75 -3.03 23.79
N GLY A 17 -0.93 -1.81 23.31
CA GLY A 17 -2.05 -0.96 23.70
C GLY A 17 -1.80 -0.26 25.05
N SER A 18 -1.68 1.04 25.03
CA SER A 18 -1.69 1.81 26.26
C SER A 18 -3.16 1.98 26.67
N GLU A 19 -3.48 1.78 27.95
CA GLU A 19 -4.77 2.17 28.54
C GLU A 19 -5.01 3.69 28.54
N LYS A 20 -4.08 4.47 27.93
CA LYS A 20 -4.25 5.91 27.75
C LYS A 20 -5.36 6.16 26.74
N ALA A 21 -6.28 7.01 27.12
CA ALA A 21 -7.31 7.51 26.21
C ALA A 21 -6.65 8.04 24.93
N PHE A 22 -7.00 7.43 23.79
CA PHE A 22 -6.56 7.88 22.47
C PHE A 22 -7.56 8.92 21.95
N GLU A 23 -7.04 9.92 21.24
CA GLU A 23 -7.87 10.92 20.57
C GLU A 23 -8.00 10.58 19.09
N LEU A 24 -9.24 10.40 18.65
CA LEU A 24 -9.57 10.20 17.24
C LEU A 24 -9.77 11.55 16.52
N ASN A 25 -9.48 11.56 15.24
CA ASN A 25 -9.92 12.63 14.35
C ASN A 25 -11.40 12.44 13.97
N ASP A 26 -12.05 13.48 13.43
CA ASP A 26 -13.42 13.36 12.96
C ASP A 26 -13.49 12.44 11.72
N GLN A 27 -13.92 11.20 11.94
CA GLN A 27 -14.02 10.17 10.90
C GLN A 27 -15.03 10.51 9.79
N LYS A 28 -15.96 11.46 10.03
CA LYS A 28 -16.90 11.92 9.00
C LYS A 28 -16.20 12.55 7.82
N MET A 29 -15.02 13.14 8.04
CA MET A 29 -14.21 13.74 6.97
C MET A 29 -13.71 12.71 5.95
N LEU A 30 -13.59 11.44 6.34
CA LEU A 30 -13.19 10.35 5.42
C LEU A 30 -14.18 10.15 4.26
N ARG A 31 -15.45 10.52 4.42
CA ARG A 31 -16.47 10.38 3.36
C ARG A 31 -16.13 11.22 2.12
N ASN A 32 -15.49 12.37 2.33
CA ASN A 32 -15.14 13.32 1.27
C ASN A 32 -13.61 13.41 1.04
N ALA A 33 -12.86 12.46 1.60
CA ALA A 33 -11.40 12.48 1.51
C ALA A 33 -10.86 12.12 0.12
N LEU A 34 -11.65 11.41 -0.67
CA LEU A 34 -11.31 11.04 -2.04
C LEU A 34 -12.12 11.90 -3.02
N PRO A 35 -11.49 12.41 -4.09
CA PRO A 35 -12.22 13.13 -5.13
C PRO A 35 -13.12 12.18 -5.93
N ASP A 36 -14.32 12.65 -6.28
CA ASP A 36 -15.27 11.89 -7.10
C ASP A 36 -14.73 11.65 -8.52
N ASP A 37 -14.05 12.66 -9.09
CA ASP A 37 -13.42 12.54 -10.40
C ASP A 37 -12.04 11.88 -10.27
N ARG A 38 -11.88 10.74 -10.91
CA ARG A 38 -10.66 9.90 -10.89
C ARG A 38 -9.43 10.52 -11.50
N ARG A 39 -9.57 11.57 -12.29
CA ARG A 39 -8.47 12.33 -12.90
C ARG A 39 -7.69 13.13 -11.88
N TYR A 40 -8.33 13.48 -10.76
CA TYR A 40 -7.68 14.23 -9.71
C TYR A 40 -6.92 13.31 -8.76
N THR A 41 -5.72 13.77 -8.37
CA THR A 41 -4.94 13.15 -7.31
C THR A 41 -5.38 13.67 -5.94
N TYR A 42 -5.09 12.93 -4.89
CA TYR A 42 -5.34 13.32 -3.51
C TYR A 42 -4.06 13.10 -2.68
N GLU A 43 -4.03 13.66 -1.48
CA GLU A 43 -2.93 13.46 -0.54
C GLU A 43 -3.24 12.28 0.38
N ILE A 44 -2.56 11.15 0.16
CA ILE A 44 -2.77 9.95 0.97
C ILE A 44 -2.44 10.19 2.45
N ARG A 45 -1.47 11.07 2.74
CA ARG A 45 -1.06 11.39 4.11
C ARG A 45 -2.18 12.04 4.92
N GLU A 46 -3.05 12.82 4.28
CA GLU A 46 -4.22 13.39 4.96
C GLU A 46 -5.24 12.31 5.33
N ILE A 47 -5.45 11.31 4.48
CA ILE A 47 -6.32 10.16 4.79
C ILE A 47 -5.72 9.36 5.95
N LEU A 48 -4.42 9.10 5.93
CA LEU A 48 -3.73 8.39 7.01
C LEU A 48 -3.83 9.15 8.35
N LYS A 49 -3.71 10.47 8.34
CA LYS A 49 -3.89 11.31 9.54
C LYS A 49 -5.32 11.25 10.09
N LEU A 50 -6.33 11.13 9.22
CA LEU A 50 -7.73 11.01 9.66
C LEU A 50 -8.02 9.65 10.29
N ILE A 51 -7.32 8.59 9.87
CA ILE A 51 -7.49 7.23 10.38
C ILE A 51 -6.68 7.01 11.65
N ALA A 52 -5.47 7.55 11.69
CA ALA A 52 -4.55 7.41 12.81
C ALA A 52 -5.03 8.21 14.05
N ASP A 53 -4.66 7.73 15.22
CA ASP A 53 -4.78 8.51 16.45
C ASP A 53 -3.94 9.79 16.31
N LYS A 54 -4.37 10.87 16.92
CA LYS A 54 -3.68 12.16 16.83
C LYS A 54 -2.19 12.01 17.17
N GLU A 55 -1.35 12.65 16.35
CA GLU A 55 0.11 12.71 16.51
C GLU A 55 0.84 11.35 16.53
N SER A 56 0.16 10.26 16.11
CA SER A 56 0.76 8.93 16.12
C SER A 56 1.41 8.53 14.78
N LEU A 57 1.18 9.27 13.71
CA LEU A 57 1.64 8.92 12.37
C LEU A 57 3.14 9.18 12.20
N ILE A 58 3.90 8.15 11.89
CA ILE A 58 5.34 8.20 11.62
C ILE A 58 5.61 7.61 10.24
N GLU A 59 6.02 8.44 9.28
CA GLU A 59 6.44 8.00 7.94
C GLU A 59 7.93 7.65 7.94
N ILE A 60 8.29 6.53 7.29
CA ILE A 60 9.68 6.11 7.10
C ILE A 60 10.08 6.07 5.63
N LYS A 61 11.38 6.25 5.32
CA LYS A 61 11.93 6.27 3.95
C LYS A 61 11.17 7.22 3.01
N LYS A 62 10.80 8.42 3.48
CA LYS A 62 9.95 9.39 2.76
C LYS A 62 10.44 9.73 1.36
N ASP A 63 11.76 9.87 1.19
CA ASP A 63 12.38 10.32 -0.06
C ASP A 63 12.79 9.17 -1.00
N TYR A 64 12.58 7.92 -0.59
CA TYR A 64 12.88 6.72 -1.38
C TYR A 64 11.60 5.97 -1.75
N GLY A 65 11.48 5.47 -2.99
CA GLY A 65 10.33 4.74 -3.48
C GLY A 65 9.03 5.51 -3.26
N ARG A 66 8.91 6.69 -3.85
CA ARG A 66 7.90 7.70 -3.52
C ARG A 66 6.47 7.33 -3.91
N ALA A 67 6.29 6.34 -4.82
CA ALA A 67 4.94 5.85 -5.15
C ALA A 67 4.31 5.04 -4.01
N ILE A 68 5.10 4.65 -3.00
CA ILE A 68 4.64 3.94 -1.81
C ILE A 68 5.04 4.72 -0.55
N VAL A 69 4.08 4.93 0.33
CA VAL A 69 4.28 5.50 1.67
C VAL A 69 4.26 4.36 2.68
N THR A 70 5.27 4.28 3.53
CA THR A 70 5.38 3.27 4.59
C THR A 70 5.62 3.93 5.92
N GLY A 71 5.11 3.34 6.99
CA GLY A 71 5.31 3.88 8.32
C GLY A 71 4.48 3.16 9.38
N PHE A 72 4.41 3.81 10.53
CA PHE A 72 3.70 3.31 11.69
C PHE A 72 2.68 4.35 12.17
N MET A 73 1.59 3.88 12.74
CA MET A 73 0.56 4.71 13.34
C MET A 73 -0.09 3.94 14.49
N ARG A 74 -0.89 4.62 15.29
CA ARG A 74 -1.81 3.95 16.22
C ARG A 74 -3.22 4.08 15.67
N ILE A 75 -3.98 3.02 15.86
CA ILE A 75 -5.43 2.98 15.59
C ILE A 75 -6.09 2.50 16.87
N GLU A 76 -6.87 3.36 17.51
CA GLU A 76 -7.52 3.07 18.80
C GLU A 76 -6.50 2.58 19.86
N GLY A 77 -5.35 3.23 19.93
CA GLY A 77 -4.25 2.90 20.84
C GLY A 77 -3.37 1.73 20.39
N HIS A 78 -3.75 0.96 19.38
CA HIS A 78 -2.98 -0.19 18.89
C HIS A 78 -1.94 0.20 17.86
N ALA A 79 -0.69 -0.17 18.11
CA ALA A 79 0.41 0.06 17.18
C ALA A 79 0.22 -0.77 15.91
N THR A 80 0.22 -0.10 14.76
CA THR A 80 -0.09 -0.67 13.46
C THR A 80 0.88 -0.13 12.42
N ALA A 81 1.43 -1.00 11.59
CA ALA A 81 2.18 -0.61 10.41
C ALA A 81 1.22 -0.26 9.27
N PHE A 82 1.60 0.66 8.41
CA PHE A 82 0.84 0.94 7.20
C PHE A 82 1.73 0.96 5.96
N ILE A 83 1.15 0.55 4.84
CA ILE A 83 1.68 0.72 3.51
C ILE A 83 0.58 1.33 2.64
N ALA A 84 0.88 2.40 1.91
CA ALA A 84 -0.13 3.12 1.16
C ALA A 84 0.41 3.57 -0.21
N SER A 85 -0.42 3.47 -1.25
CA SER A 85 -0.11 3.98 -2.57
C SER A 85 -0.21 5.50 -2.60
N ASP A 86 0.80 6.19 -3.16
CA ASP A 86 0.78 7.64 -3.38
C ASP A 86 0.47 7.94 -4.85
N CYS A 87 -0.77 8.31 -5.13
CA CYS A 87 -1.22 8.61 -6.50
C CYS A 87 -0.62 9.90 -7.08
N LYS A 88 0.01 10.75 -6.26
CA LYS A 88 0.73 11.94 -6.74
C LYS A 88 2.04 11.60 -7.43
N HIS A 89 2.61 10.43 -7.14
CA HIS A 89 3.82 9.95 -7.78
C HIS A 89 3.47 8.85 -8.78
N LEU A 90 3.81 9.04 -10.06
CA LEU A 90 3.56 8.08 -11.16
C LEU A 90 2.09 7.58 -11.25
N GLY A 91 1.12 8.38 -10.78
CA GLY A 91 -0.28 7.97 -10.73
C GLY A 91 -0.57 6.79 -9.80
N GLY A 92 0.36 6.46 -8.89
CA GLY A 92 0.32 5.31 -8.00
C GLY A 92 0.92 4.04 -8.60
N ALA A 93 1.55 4.10 -9.79
CA ALA A 93 2.25 2.94 -10.35
C ALA A 93 3.47 2.58 -9.49
N VAL A 94 3.62 1.30 -9.20
CA VAL A 94 4.70 0.79 -8.37
C VAL A 94 5.96 0.64 -9.22
N ASP A 95 6.94 1.50 -9.01
CA ASP A 95 8.25 1.44 -9.64
C ASP A 95 9.22 0.52 -8.88
N SER A 96 10.44 0.38 -9.38
CA SER A 96 11.46 -0.49 -8.82
C SER A 96 11.84 -0.15 -7.39
N GLU A 97 12.03 1.14 -7.09
CA GLU A 97 12.37 1.61 -5.74
C GLU A 97 11.22 1.42 -4.75
N SER A 98 9.99 1.68 -5.20
CA SER A 98 8.79 1.45 -4.39
C SER A 98 8.57 -0.02 -4.10
N ALA A 99 8.88 -0.91 -5.05
CA ALA A 99 8.81 -2.35 -4.85
C ALA A 99 9.83 -2.83 -3.80
N ASP A 100 11.08 -2.33 -3.86
CA ASP A 100 12.10 -2.63 -2.85
C ASP A 100 11.70 -2.10 -1.47
N LYS A 101 11.23 -0.85 -1.40
CA LYS A 101 10.75 -0.24 -0.15
C LYS A 101 9.63 -1.05 0.51
N ALA A 102 8.66 -1.47 -0.29
CA ALA A 102 7.53 -2.27 0.17
C ALA A 102 7.98 -3.67 0.61
N SER A 103 8.91 -4.30 -0.13
CA SER A 103 9.50 -5.60 0.21
C SER A 103 10.22 -5.56 1.56
N ASP A 104 11.15 -4.62 1.75
CA ASP A 104 11.87 -4.40 3.01
C ASP A 104 10.90 -4.15 4.18
N PHE A 105 9.83 -3.41 3.91
CA PHE A 105 8.86 -3.08 4.93
C PHE A 105 8.00 -4.28 5.35
N PHE A 106 7.61 -5.14 4.42
CA PHE A 106 6.94 -6.39 4.75
C PHE A 106 7.84 -7.32 5.58
N ASP A 107 9.12 -7.44 5.21
CA ASP A 107 10.07 -8.24 5.96
C ASP A 107 10.26 -7.69 7.38
N LEU A 108 10.41 -6.37 7.53
CA LEU A 108 10.50 -5.70 8.84
C LEU A 108 9.27 -5.97 9.72
N CYS A 109 8.05 -5.82 9.15
CA CYS A 109 6.81 -6.04 9.88
C CYS A 109 6.64 -7.52 10.26
N SER A 110 7.05 -8.43 9.38
CA SER A 110 7.02 -9.87 9.64
C SER A 110 7.94 -10.24 10.81
N ASP A 111 9.18 -9.73 10.82
CA ASP A 111 10.17 -9.98 11.88
C ASP A 111 9.72 -9.44 13.24
N LYS A 112 8.94 -8.37 13.25
CA LYS A 112 8.40 -7.74 14.46
C LYS A 112 7.00 -8.18 14.82
N ASN A 113 6.41 -9.07 14.03
CA ASN A 113 5.01 -9.50 14.15
C ASN A 113 4.02 -8.32 14.26
N MET A 114 4.29 -7.26 13.49
CA MET A 114 3.52 -6.01 13.48
C MET A 114 2.33 -6.15 12.52
N PRO A 115 1.09 -5.90 12.94
CA PRO A 115 -0.06 -5.90 12.05
C PRO A 115 0.06 -4.77 11.01
N ILE A 116 -0.40 -5.04 9.79
CA ILE A 116 -0.25 -4.11 8.66
C ILE A 116 -1.62 -3.75 8.10
N VAL A 117 -1.82 -2.47 7.79
CA VAL A 117 -2.92 -2.00 6.96
C VAL A 117 -2.35 -1.51 5.62
N SER A 118 -2.80 -2.11 4.52
CA SER A 118 -2.42 -1.75 3.15
C SER A 118 -3.53 -0.94 2.50
N PHE A 119 -3.23 0.32 2.16
CA PHE A 119 -4.12 1.23 1.42
C PHE A 119 -3.73 1.23 -0.05
N VAL A 120 -4.56 0.62 -0.89
CA VAL A 120 -4.24 0.37 -2.29
C VAL A 120 -4.95 1.34 -3.22
N ASP A 121 -4.17 2.06 -4.03
CA ASP A 121 -4.63 2.86 -5.18
C ASP A 121 -3.55 2.83 -6.27
N THR A 122 -3.45 1.71 -6.97
CA THR A 122 -2.41 1.50 -7.98
C THR A 122 -2.97 1.01 -9.32
N PRO A 123 -2.48 1.55 -10.45
CA PRO A 123 -2.76 1.02 -11.77
C PRO A 123 -1.97 -0.26 -12.08
N GLY A 124 -1.06 -0.67 -11.21
CA GLY A 124 -0.17 -1.80 -11.39
C GLY A 124 1.31 -1.43 -11.22
N PHE A 125 2.18 -2.31 -11.69
CA PHE A 125 3.61 -2.02 -11.76
C PHE A 125 3.95 -1.08 -12.91
N MET A 126 5.01 -0.27 -12.70
CA MET A 126 5.59 0.52 -13.78
C MET A 126 6.24 -0.44 -14.80
N VAL A 127 5.90 -0.25 -16.06
CA VAL A 127 6.41 -1.02 -17.19
C VAL A 127 7.07 -0.10 -18.22
N GLY A 128 7.96 -0.65 -19.01
CA GLY A 128 8.63 0.07 -20.10
C GLY A 128 10.13 -0.24 -20.18
N PRO A 129 10.79 0.12 -21.31
CA PRO A 129 12.17 -0.26 -21.56
C PRO A 129 13.16 0.24 -20.49
N ASP A 130 12.92 1.42 -19.92
CA ASP A 130 13.81 1.98 -18.91
C ASP A 130 13.64 1.26 -17.58
N SER A 131 12.41 0.96 -17.17
CA SER A 131 12.11 0.15 -15.99
C SER A 131 12.70 -1.25 -16.10
N GLU A 132 12.64 -1.87 -17.28
CA GLU A 132 13.22 -3.20 -17.53
C GLU A 132 14.76 -3.20 -17.40
N LYS A 133 15.43 -2.16 -17.89
CA LYS A 133 16.89 -2.00 -17.75
C LYS A 133 17.33 -1.90 -16.29
N GLU A 134 16.51 -1.35 -15.42
CA GLU A 134 16.74 -1.24 -13.98
C GLU A 134 16.50 -2.55 -13.23
N GLY A 135 16.12 -3.62 -13.91
CA GLY A 135 15.82 -4.92 -13.31
C GLY A 135 14.50 -4.94 -12.53
N ALA A 136 13.52 -4.15 -12.97
CA ALA A 136 12.23 -3.99 -12.32
C ALA A 136 11.53 -5.32 -12.01
N VAL A 137 11.53 -6.26 -12.94
CA VAL A 137 10.89 -7.58 -12.78
C VAL A 137 11.44 -8.33 -11.56
N ARG A 138 12.75 -8.27 -11.33
CA ARG A 138 13.39 -8.90 -10.18
C ARG A 138 12.97 -8.26 -8.87
N ARG A 139 12.95 -6.92 -8.81
CA ARG A 139 12.54 -6.16 -7.62
C ARG A 139 11.06 -6.37 -7.31
N MET A 140 10.20 -6.34 -8.31
CA MET A 140 8.78 -6.65 -8.20
C MET A 140 8.55 -8.09 -7.71
N SER A 141 9.35 -9.06 -8.20
CA SER A 141 9.31 -10.45 -7.74
C SER A 141 9.70 -10.59 -6.26
N ASN A 142 10.66 -9.76 -5.76
CA ASN A 142 11.01 -9.74 -4.36
C ASN A 142 9.83 -9.28 -3.48
N LEU A 143 9.07 -8.29 -3.93
CA LEU A 143 7.88 -7.83 -3.20
C LEU A 143 6.84 -8.96 -3.05
N PHE A 144 6.59 -9.73 -4.10
CA PHE A 144 5.74 -10.93 -4.01
C PHE A 144 6.29 -11.96 -3.02
N LYS A 145 7.60 -12.15 -3.00
CA LYS A 145 8.30 -13.10 -2.14
C LYS A 145 8.18 -12.71 -0.67
N SER A 146 8.43 -11.45 -0.33
CA SER A 146 8.25 -10.93 1.03
C SER A 146 6.78 -10.98 1.46
N GLY A 147 5.85 -10.57 0.58
CA GLY A 147 4.42 -10.66 0.83
C GLY A 147 3.94 -12.09 1.09
N SER A 148 4.41 -13.08 0.32
CA SER A 148 4.03 -14.50 0.51
C SER A 148 4.53 -15.07 1.84
N LYS A 149 5.68 -14.61 2.33
CA LYS A 149 6.29 -15.03 3.60
C LYS A 149 5.73 -14.31 4.81
N LEU A 150 4.97 -13.24 4.60
CA LEU A 150 4.43 -12.42 5.66
C LEU A 150 3.62 -13.27 6.64
N VAL A 151 4.01 -13.28 7.92
CA VAL A 151 3.30 -13.97 9.00
C VAL A 151 2.40 -13.02 9.79
N SER A 152 2.67 -11.73 9.75
CA SER A 152 1.87 -10.70 10.40
C SER A 152 0.48 -10.57 9.78
N PRO A 153 -0.56 -10.26 10.56
CA PRO A 153 -1.89 -9.98 10.04
C PRO A 153 -1.85 -8.79 9.08
N LEU A 154 -2.50 -8.94 7.92
CA LEU A 154 -2.62 -7.91 6.90
C LEU A 154 -4.09 -7.61 6.65
N VAL A 155 -4.45 -6.34 6.70
CA VAL A 155 -5.74 -5.80 6.26
C VAL A 155 -5.53 -5.01 4.98
N ALA A 156 -6.36 -5.23 3.97
CA ALA A 156 -6.29 -4.52 2.70
C ALA A 156 -7.49 -3.58 2.54
N ILE A 157 -7.24 -2.32 2.20
CA ILE A 157 -8.26 -1.31 1.93
C ILE A 157 -8.02 -0.72 0.55
N PHE A 158 -8.91 -0.98 -0.40
CA PHE A 158 -8.82 -0.44 -1.74
C PHE A 158 -9.53 0.91 -1.81
N LEU A 159 -8.76 1.95 -2.07
CA LEU A 159 -9.27 3.32 -2.12
C LEU A 159 -9.91 3.62 -3.49
N ARG A 160 -9.20 3.35 -4.57
CA ARG A 160 -9.67 3.51 -5.95
C ARG A 160 -9.17 2.35 -6.82
N LYS A 161 -8.05 2.51 -7.52
CA LYS A 161 -7.50 1.53 -8.47
C LYS A 161 -6.86 0.34 -7.74
N GLY A 162 -7.35 -0.85 -8.01
CA GLY A 162 -6.76 -2.10 -7.55
C GLY A 162 -6.44 -2.98 -8.76
N TYR A 163 -5.44 -2.58 -9.59
CA TYR A 163 -5.23 -3.24 -10.87
C TYR A 163 -3.98 -4.13 -10.89
N GLY A 164 -4.16 -5.27 -11.50
CA GLY A 164 -3.10 -6.19 -11.90
C GLY A 164 -2.25 -6.73 -10.76
N LEU A 165 -1.02 -7.08 -11.12
CA LEU A 165 -0.05 -7.67 -10.20
C LEU A 165 0.45 -6.69 -9.14
N GLY A 166 0.48 -5.38 -9.44
CA GLY A 166 0.89 -4.37 -8.44
C GLY A 166 -0.02 -4.34 -7.23
N ALA A 167 -1.35 -4.36 -7.47
CA ALA A 167 -2.32 -4.44 -6.39
C ALA A 167 -2.18 -5.75 -5.59
N GLN A 168 -2.02 -6.89 -6.26
CA GLN A 168 -1.80 -8.17 -5.60
C GLN A 168 -0.53 -8.18 -4.73
N ALA A 169 0.55 -7.59 -5.23
CA ALA A 169 1.81 -7.51 -4.49
C ALA A 169 1.66 -6.70 -3.19
N LEU A 170 0.95 -5.57 -3.24
CA LEU A 170 0.73 -4.70 -2.08
C LEU A 170 -0.19 -5.31 -1.01
N VAL A 171 -0.94 -6.34 -1.34
CA VAL A 171 -1.78 -7.08 -0.39
C VAL A 171 -1.19 -8.44 0.00
N GLY A 172 0.14 -8.56 -0.06
CA GLY A 172 0.86 -9.76 0.39
C GLY A 172 0.99 -10.85 -0.67
N GLY A 173 0.97 -10.48 -1.96
CA GLY A 173 1.20 -11.39 -3.09
C GLY A 173 -0.05 -12.13 -3.60
N SER A 174 -1.18 -12.06 -2.91
CA SER A 174 -2.46 -12.64 -3.33
C SER A 174 -3.62 -11.87 -2.72
N LEU A 175 -4.70 -11.69 -3.45
CA LEU A 175 -5.95 -11.08 -2.95
C LEU A 175 -6.63 -11.92 -1.84
N HIS A 176 -6.22 -13.16 -1.66
CA HIS A 176 -6.68 -14.05 -0.59
C HIS A 176 -5.78 -14.06 0.65
N LYS A 177 -4.63 -13.36 0.61
CA LYS A 177 -3.67 -13.32 1.71
C LYS A 177 -4.14 -12.46 2.89
N PRO A 178 -4.78 -11.28 2.68
CA PRO A 178 -5.25 -10.46 3.79
C PRO A 178 -6.25 -11.19 4.67
N ALA A 179 -6.15 -10.95 5.99
CA ALA A 179 -7.13 -11.43 6.96
C ALA A 179 -8.50 -10.75 6.77
N PHE A 180 -8.50 -9.53 6.24
CA PHE A 180 -9.69 -8.77 5.89
C PHE A 180 -9.41 -7.86 4.70
N THR A 181 -10.40 -7.74 3.80
CA THR A 181 -10.33 -6.86 2.63
C THR A 181 -11.59 -6.01 2.57
N ALA A 182 -11.42 -4.70 2.42
CA ALA A 182 -12.49 -3.73 2.20
C ALA A 182 -12.17 -2.86 0.98
N ALA A 183 -13.21 -2.25 0.42
CA ALA A 183 -13.07 -1.26 -0.63
C ALA A 183 -13.87 -0.02 -0.27
N TRP A 184 -13.31 1.14 -0.60
CA TRP A 184 -14.06 2.39 -0.62
C TRP A 184 -15.14 2.32 -1.70
N PRO A 185 -16.20 3.13 -1.62
CA PRO A 185 -17.21 3.18 -2.69
C PRO A 185 -16.64 3.49 -4.08
N THR A 186 -15.49 4.14 -4.13
CA THR A 186 -14.71 4.46 -5.33
C THR A 186 -13.77 3.35 -5.79
N GLY A 187 -13.71 2.22 -5.06
CA GLY A 187 -12.79 1.11 -5.31
C GLY A 187 -13.14 0.35 -6.60
N GLU A 188 -12.11 0.11 -7.42
CA GLU A 188 -12.20 -0.62 -8.68
C GLU A 188 -11.15 -1.71 -8.76
N PHE A 189 -11.56 -2.85 -9.29
CA PHE A 189 -10.71 -4.02 -9.42
C PHE A 189 -10.64 -4.47 -10.88
N GLY A 190 -9.48 -4.93 -11.30
CA GLY A 190 -9.31 -5.48 -12.63
C GLY A 190 -7.93 -6.07 -12.85
N GLY A 191 -7.79 -6.92 -13.88
CA GLY A 191 -6.50 -7.40 -14.33
C GLY A 191 -5.63 -6.29 -14.91
N MET A 192 -6.28 -5.23 -15.45
CA MET A 192 -5.67 -4.00 -15.95
C MET A 192 -6.70 -2.87 -15.96
N GLY A 193 -6.25 -1.64 -16.15
CA GLY A 193 -7.15 -0.49 -16.29
C GLY A 193 -8.10 -0.63 -17.47
N SER A 194 -9.30 -0.08 -17.38
CA SER A 194 -10.36 -0.18 -18.39
C SER A 194 -9.91 0.24 -19.80
N VAL A 195 -9.08 1.28 -19.91
CA VAL A 195 -8.54 1.74 -21.20
C VAL A 195 -7.62 0.68 -21.85
N SER A 196 -6.73 0.08 -21.05
CA SER A 196 -5.83 -0.97 -21.53
C SER A 196 -6.60 -2.22 -21.97
N TYR A 197 -7.66 -2.57 -21.24
CA TYR A 197 -8.53 -3.69 -21.60
C TYR A 197 -9.24 -3.45 -22.94
N THR A 198 -9.76 -2.25 -23.15
CA THR A 198 -10.42 -1.86 -24.40
C THR A 198 -9.48 -1.96 -25.60
N GLN A 199 -8.22 -1.55 -25.42
CA GLN A 199 -7.21 -1.65 -26.50
C GLN A 199 -6.84 -3.10 -26.85
N LEU A 200 -6.85 -4.01 -25.87
CA LEU A 200 -6.58 -5.43 -26.11
C LEU A 200 -7.76 -6.19 -26.71
N THR A 201 -8.99 -5.74 -26.46
CA THR A 201 -10.22 -6.41 -26.92
C THR A 201 -10.73 -5.87 -28.25
N LEU A 202 -10.19 -4.76 -28.76
CA LEU A 202 -10.49 -4.32 -30.11
C LEU A 202 -9.84 -5.30 -31.10
N PRO A 203 -10.62 -6.09 -31.85
CA PRO A 203 -10.04 -6.93 -32.89
C PRO A 203 -9.37 -6.02 -33.91
N THR A 204 -8.07 -6.18 -34.13
CA THR A 204 -7.41 -5.74 -35.33
C THR A 204 -8.00 -6.57 -36.47
N ILE A 205 -9.10 -6.12 -37.05
CA ILE A 205 -9.58 -6.70 -38.31
C ILE A 205 -8.52 -6.32 -39.35
N PRO A 206 -7.80 -7.30 -39.94
CA PRO A 206 -6.94 -6.99 -41.03
C PRO A 206 -7.84 -6.51 -42.17
N THR A 207 -7.89 -5.21 -42.39
CA THR A 207 -8.45 -4.65 -43.63
C THR A 207 -7.51 -5.04 -44.79
N GLY A 208 -7.76 -6.20 -45.36
CA GLY A 208 -6.95 -6.71 -46.47
C GLY A 208 -7.42 -8.06 -46.93
N LEU A 209 -8.67 -8.11 -47.42
CA LEU A 209 -9.15 -9.14 -48.33
C LEU A 209 -10.47 -8.63 -48.94
N ILE A 210 -10.34 -7.85 -49.97
CA ILE A 210 -11.25 -7.76 -51.11
C ILE A 210 -10.42 -7.95 -52.38
#